data_99c308654460f2e8d842e9b299e56342
#
_entry.id   99c308654460f2e8d842e9b299e56342
#
_cell.length_a   1.000
_cell.length_b   1.000
_cell.length_c   1.000
_cell.angle_alpha   90.00
_cell.angle_beta   90.00
_cell.angle_gamma   90.00
#
_symmetry.space_group_name_H-M   'P 1'
#
loop_
_entity.id
_entity.type
_entity.pdbx_description
1 polymer ?
#
loop_
_entity_poly.entity_id
_entity_poly.type
_entity_poly.pdbx_seq_one_letter_code
_entity_poly.pdbx_strand_id
1 'polypeptide(L)'
;MFEALKAINERVFNRAKTVEKNIKAASNSFYDSYLDLTEELLKTIAETANIELTTRMTCGDILRYNEFKSFLTETLKLDDYTYGKLCDYTLKINAHKHKNEKNVQIETIVNYLRVLHSLVNAFFIYKKIAAVDFETDSVAASFGIMEKENTFLKTEMQKLKEELLSSVESGKLKESDIENYRNLLSQAEIDKLSLEDQNSELQRQISVLKDIKLSSME
;
A
#
# COMPACT_ATOMS: atom_id res chain seq x y z
N MET A 1 12.19 0.91 -5.70
CA MET A 1 11.59 -0.35 -6.19
C MET A 1 10.28 -0.10 -6.94
N PHE A 2 9.26 0.51 -6.38
CA PHE A 2 7.92 0.61 -6.98
C PHE A 2 7.90 1.27 -8.37
N GLU A 3 8.62 2.38 -8.58
CA GLU A 3 8.70 3.04 -9.89
C GLU A 3 9.33 2.14 -10.98
N ALA A 4 10.27 1.28 -10.61
CA ALA A 4 10.90 0.36 -11.54
C ALA A 4 9.92 -0.70 -12.08
N LEU A 5 8.85 -1.00 -11.34
CA LEU A 5 7.82 -1.97 -11.78
C LEU A 5 7.04 -1.50 -13.01
N LYS A 6 7.11 -0.22 -13.35
CA LYS A 6 6.58 0.31 -14.61
C LYS A 6 7.24 -0.34 -15.83
N ALA A 7 8.49 -0.77 -15.71
CA ALA A 7 9.20 -1.48 -16.77
C ALA A 7 8.65 -2.91 -17.02
N ILE A 8 7.87 -3.46 -16.10
CA ILE A 8 7.20 -4.77 -16.28
C ILE A 8 5.93 -4.57 -17.10
N ASN A 9 4.93 -3.93 -16.51
CA ASN A 9 3.70 -3.48 -17.17
C ASN A 9 2.92 -2.49 -16.28
N GLU A 10 1.92 -1.85 -16.86
CA GLU A 10 1.11 -0.83 -16.17
C GLU A 10 0.24 -1.42 -15.05
N ARG A 11 -0.27 -2.65 -15.21
CA ARG A 11 -1.09 -3.30 -14.17
C ARG A 11 -0.29 -3.55 -12.90
N VAL A 12 0.91 -4.12 -13.03
CA VAL A 12 1.84 -4.34 -11.90
C VAL A 12 2.19 -3.01 -11.24
N PHE A 13 2.48 -1.97 -12.02
CA PHE A 13 2.81 -0.65 -11.51
C PHE A 13 1.67 -0.02 -10.70
N ASN A 14 0.43 -0.10 -11.19
CA ASN A 14 -0.74 0.43 -10.48
C ASN A 14 -1.01 -0.29 -9.15
N ARG A 15 -0.80 -1.61 -9.11
CA ARG A 15 -0.85 -2.38 -7.84
C ARG A 15 0.25 -1.94 -6.89
N ALA A 16 1.46 -1.70 -7.39
CA ALA A 16 2.58 -1.22 -6.60
C ALA A 16 2.32 0.16 -5.96
N LYS A 17 1.70 1.08 -6.68
CA LYS A 17 1.27 2.38 -6.11
C LYS A 17 0.26 2.22 -4.98
N THR A 18 -0.64 1.26 -5.08
CA THR A 18 -1.58 0.97 -3.99
C THR A 18 -0.86 0.46 -2.74
N VAL A 19 0.14 -0.42 -2.90
CA VAL A 19 1.00 -0.86 -1.80
C VAL A 19 1.73 0.32 -1.16
N GLU A 20 2.35 1.18 -1.97
CA GLU A 20 3.06 2.38 -1.48
C GLU A 20 2.14 3.30 -0.68
N LYS A 21 0.92 3.56 -1.19
CA LYS A 21 -0.09 4.35 -0.47
C LYS A 21 -0.42 3.75 0.89
N ASN A 22 -0.63 2.42 0.95
CA ASN A 22 -0.96 1.73 2.19
C ASN A 22 0.20 1.71 3.20
N ILE A 23 1.46 1.70 2.73
CA ILE A 23 2.65 1.88 3.58
C ILE A 23 2.65 3.28 4.20
N LYS A 24 2.46 4.32 3.40
CA LYS A 24 2.42 5.73 3.87
C LYS A 24 1.31 5.97 4.88
N ALA A 25 0.19 5.28 4.74
CA ALA A 25 -0.95 5.36 5.65
C ALA A 25 -0.85 4.43 6.88
N ALA A 26 0.21 3.63 7.00
CA ALA A 26 0.32 2.55 7.99
C ALA A 26 -0.94 1.65 8.06
N SER A 27 -1.55 1.41 6.91
CA SER A 27 -2.87 0.78 6.79
C SER A 27 -2.78 -0.74 6.80
N ASN A 28 -3.70 -1.40 7.49
CA ASN A 28 -3.88 -2.86 7.42
C ASN A 28 -4.21 -3.37 5.99
N SER A 29 -4.72 -2.50 5.12
CA SER A 29 -4.92 -2.80 3.70
C SER A 29 -3.60 -3.05 2.96
N PHE A 30 -2.44 -2.83 3.61
CA PHE A 30 -1.15 -3.24 3.08
C PHE A 30 -1.13 -4.73 2.70
N TYR A 31 -1.63 -5.60 3.56
CA TYR A 31 -1.61 -7.05 3.32
C TYR A 31 -2.39 -7.44 2.05
N ASP A 32 -3.59 -6.89 1.87
CA ASP A 32 -4.40 -7.15 0.68
C ASP A 32 -3.72 -6.60 -0.58
N SER A 33 -3.23 -5.37 -0.53
CA SER A 33 -2.55 -4.76 -1.67
C SER A 33 -1.23 -5.44 -2.03
N TYR A 34 -0.49 -5.94 -1.03
CA TYR A 34 0.71 -6.73 -1.24
C TYR A 34 0.39 -8.05 -1.95
N LEU A 35 -0.67 -8.74 -1.51
CA LEU A 35 -1.11 -9.99 -2.13
C LEU A 35 -1.55 -9.76 -3.59
N ASP A 36 -2.35 -8.71 -3.83
CA ASP A 36 -2.79 -8.32 -5.17
C ASP A 36 -1.61 -7.99 -6.09
N LEU A 37 -0.61 -7.27 -5.58
CA LEU A 37 0.62 -6.97 -6.33
C LEU A 37 1.40 -8.24 -6.64
N THR A 38 1.56 -9.12 -5.65
CA THR A 38 2.29 -10.38 -5.81
C THR A 38 1.59 -11.27 -6.83
N GLU A 39 0.28 -11.41 -6.77
CA GLU A 39 -0.52 -12.20 -7.71
C GLU A 39 -0.39 -11.66 -9.14
N GLU A 40 -0.52 -10.35 -9.34
CA GLU A 40 -0.38 -9.73 -10.66
C GLU A 40 1.04 -9.92 -11.22
N LEU A 41 2.06 -9.82 -10.36
CA LEU A 41 3.45 -10.06 -10.75
C LEU A 41 3.66 -11.53 -11.17
N LEU A 42 3.17 -12.50 -10.39
CA LEU A 42 3.29 -13.92 -10.72
C LEU A 42 2.58 -14.26 -12.03
N LYS A 43 1.38 -13.72 -12.27
CA LYS A 43 0.65 -13.87 -13.53
C LYS A 43 1.43 -13.30 -14.70
N THR A 44 2.01 -12.12 -14.56
CA THR A 44 2.84 -11.49 -15.59
C THR A 44 4.11 -12.29 -15.89
N ILE A 45 4.73 -12.88 -14.86
CA ILE A 45 5.87 -13.78 -15.01
C ILE A 45 5.47 -15.03 -15.79
N ALA A 46 4.34 -15.64 -15.45
CA ALA A 46 3.83 -16.84 -16.14
C ALA A 46 3.49 -16.54 -17.60
N GLU A 47 2.79 -15.43 -17.89
CA GLU A 47 2.52 -14.96 -19.25
C GLU A 47 3.81 -14.79 -20.06
N THR A 48 4.86 -14.20 -19.45
CA THR A 48 6.15 -14.01 -20.09
C THR A 48 6.88 -15.34 -20.36
N ALA A 49 6.68 -16.32 -19.51
CA ALA A 49 7.25 -17.67 -19.63
C ALA A 49 6.43 -18.60 -20.56
N ASN A 50 5.30 -18.15 -21.09
CA ASN A 50 4.29 -18.94 -21.81
C ASN A 50 3.75 -20.12 -20.97
N ILE A 51 3.61 -19.93 -19.66
CA ILE A 51 3.01 -20.91 -18.75
C ILE A 51 1.53 -20.58 -18.62
N GLU A 52 0.67 -21.50 -19.01
CA GLU A 52 -0.77 -21.33 -18.94
C GLU A 52 -1.26 -21.46 -17.50
N LEU A 53 -1.83 -20.37 -16.96
CA LEU A 53 -2.51 -20.37 -15.68
C LEU A 53 -4.03 -20.32 -15.90
N THR A 54 -4.78 -21.06 -15.09
CA THR A 54 -6.24 -20.92 -15.11
C THR A 54 -6.66 -19.60 -14.44
N THR A 55 -7.74 -19.00 -14.93
CA THR A 55 -8.22 -17.70 -14.44
C THR A 55 -8.62 -17.70 -12.96
N ARG A 56 -8.84 -18.88 -12.38
CA ARG A 56 -9.28 -19.06 -10.98
C ARG A 56 -8.14 -19.29 -9.99
N MET A 57 -6.90 -19.41 -10.47
CA MET A 57 -5.74 -19.64 -9.59
C MET A 57 -5.47 -18.45 -8.70
N THR A 58 -5.43 -18.68 -7.40
CA THR A 58 -4.96 -17.72 -6.41
C THR A 58 -3.44 -17.64 -6.41
N CYS A 59 -2.87 -16.61 -5.77
CA CYS A 59 -1.43 -16.48 -5.57
C CYS A 59 -0.80 -17.78 -5.01
N GLY A 60 -1.45 -18.40 -4.02
CA GLY A 60 -0.97 -19.67 -3.44
C GLY A 60 -1.04 -20.85 -4.40
N ASP A 61 -2.04 -20.91 -5.29
CA ASP A 61 -2.16 -21.97 -6.29
C ASP A 61 -1.09 -21.82 -7.37
N ILE A 62 -0.83 -20.59 -7.83
CA ILE A 62 0.21 -20.27 -8.81
C ILE A 62 1.58 -20.70 -8.28
N LEU A 63 1.91 -20.35 -7.04
CA LEU A 63 3.19 -20.72 -6.43
C LEU A 63 3.36 -22.23 -6.29
N ARG A 64 2.29 -23.00 -6.11
CA ARG A 64 2.34 -24.48 -6.00
C ARG A 64 2.24 -25.19 -7.34
N TYR A 65 1.96 -24.48 -8.42
CA TYR A 65 1.88 -25.07 -9.75
C TYR A 65 3.28 -25.54 -10.19
N ASN A 66 3.47 -26.82 -10.39
CA ASN A 66 4.79 -27.44 -10.55
C ASN A 66 5.62 -26.81 -11.67
N GLU A 67 5.03 -26.59 -12.84
CA GLU A 67 5.72 -26.00 -13.97
C GLU A 67 6.20 -24.57 -13.65
N PHE A 68 5.36 -23.77 -13.00
CA PHE A 68 5.71 -22.42 -12.59
C PHE A 68 6.76 -22.40 -11.47
N LYS A 69 6.65 -23.33 -10.51
CA LYS A 69 7.67 -23.53 -9.47
C LYS A 69 9.03 -23.81 -10.08
N SER A 70 9.12 -24.79 -11.00
CA SER A 70 10.37 -25.12 -11.69
C SER A 70 10.91 -23.91 -12.47
N PHE A 71 10.05 -23.15 -13.13
CA PHE A 71 10.45 -21.92 -13.79
C PHE A 71 11.06 -20.90 -12.81
N LEU A 72 10.43 -20.67 -11.66
CA LEU A 72 10.95 -19.74 -10.65
C LEU A 72 12.32 -20.19 -10.11
N THR A 73 12.48 -21.47 -9.78
CA THR A 73 13.71 -21.97 -9.12
C THR A 73 14.82 -22.30 -10.10
N GLU A 74 14.50 -22.87 -11.25
CA GLU A 74 15.50 -23.36 -12.20
C GLU A 74 15.87 -22.32 -13.27
N THR A 75 14.88 -21.55 -13.75
CA THR A 75 15.09 -20.56 -14.82
C THR A 75 15.37 -19.18 -14.26
N LEU A 76 14.53 -18.67 -13.35
CA LEU A 76 14.76 -17.38 -12.70
C LEU A 76 15.83 -17.44 -11.61
N LYS A 77 16.27 -18.66 -11.21
CA LYS A 77 17.26 -18.86 -10.14
C LYS A 77 16.85 -18.25 -8.81
N LEU A 78 15.54 -18.22 -8.54
CA LEU A 78 15.05 -17.79 -7.23
C LEU A 78 15.50 -18.83 -6.19
N ASP A 79 16.18 -18.38 -5.15
CA ASP A 79 16.67 -19.27 -4.10
C ASP A 79 15.53 -19.87 -3.28
N ASP A 80 15.76 -21.05 -2.70
CA ASP A 80 14.77 -21.82 -1.95
C ASP A 80 14.22 -21.05 -0.74
N TYR A 81 15.05 -20.20 -0.11
CA TYR A 81 14.63 -19.39 1.02
C TYR A 81 13.61 -18.34 0.57
N THR A 82 13.90 -17.59 -0.48
CA THR A 82 13.01 -16.58 -1.05
C THR A 82 11.71 -17.21 -1.54
N TYR A 83 11.78 -18.34 -2.24
CA TYR A 83 10.60 -19.09 -2.67
C TYR A 83 9.74 -19.54 -1.48
N GLY A 84 10.36 -20.15 -0.46
CA GLY A 84 9.68 -20.57 0.75
C GLY A 84 8.99 -19.41 1.48
N LYS A 85 9.66 -18.24 1.56
CA LYS A 85 9.07 -17.03 2.16
C LYS A 85 7.91 -16.47 1.36
N LEU A 86 7.94 -16.49 0.03
CA LEU A 86 6.78 -16.12 -0.80
C LEU A 86 5.56 -16.98 -0.47
N CYS A 87 5.74 -18.30 -0.39
CA CYS A 87 4.67 -19.23 -0.01
C CYS A 87 4.16 -18.95 1.40
N ASP A 88 5.05 -18.80 2.38
CA ASP A 88 4.71 -18.51 3.78
C ASP A 88 3.91 -17.20 3.94
N TYR A 89 4.36 -16.14 3.25
CA TYR A 89 3.71 -14.83 3.36
C TYR A 89 2.33 -14.82 2.72
N THR A 90 2.17 -15.52 1.59
CA THR A 90 0.85 -15.71 0.96
C THR A 90 -0.12 -16.42 1.92
N LEU A 91 0.32 -17.46 2.61
CA LEU A 91 -0.50 -18.19 3.59
C LEU A 91 -0.82 -17.32 4.81
N LYS A 92 0.16 -16.59 5.34
CA LYS A 92 -0.01 -15.72 6.50
C LYS A 92 -0.99 -14.59 6.21
N ILE A 93 -0.90 -13.93 5.05
CA ILE A 93 -1.82 -12.85 4.67
C ILE A 93 -3.26 -13.40 4.60
N ASN A 94 -3.47 -14.54 3.98
CA ASN A 94 -4.80 -15.15 3.94
C ASN A 94 -5.35 -15.46 5.35
N ALA A 95 -4.48 -15.85 6.28
CA ALA A 95 -4.86 -16.06 7.69
C ALA A 95 -5.16 -14.74 8.42
N HIS A 96 -4.43 -13.66 8.13
CA HIS A 96 -4.65 -12.33 8.71
C HIS A 96 -5.98 -11.70 8.28
N LYS A 97 -6.43 -11.92 7.04
CA LYS A 97 -7.75 -11.46 6.55
C LYS A 97 -8.92 -11.86 7.47
N HIS A 98 -8.76 -12.95 8.20
CA HIS A 98 -9.78 -13.48 9.11
C HIS A 98 -9.61 -13.05 10.58
N LYS A 99 -8.52 -12.38 10.95
CA LYS A 99 -8.19 -12.12 12.36
C LYS A 99 -8.33 -10.67 12.84
N ASN A 100 -8.72 -9.71 12.01
CA ASN A 100 -8.85 -8.28 12.39
C ASN A 100 -7.65 -7.72 13.20
N GLU A 101 -6.43 -8.14 12.91
CA GLU A 101 -5.23 -7.61 13.57
C GLU A 101 -5.04 -6.12 13.24
N LYS A 102 -5.00 -5.29 14.29
CA LYS A 102 -5.18 -3.84 14.18
C LYS A 102 -3.95 -3.03 13.79
N ASN A 103 -2.74 -3.60 13.77
CA ASN A 103 -1.53 -2.82 13.51
C ASN A 103 -0.52 -3.56 12.64
N VAL A 104 -0.27 -3.00 11.45
CA VAL A 104 0.84 -3.43 10.59
C VAL A 104 2.15 -2.91 11.18
N GLN A 105 3.10 -3.82 11.44
CA GLN A 105 4.43 -3.45 11.93
C GLN A 105 5.37 -3.18 10.75
N ILE A 106 6.19 -2.13 10.87
CA ILE A 106 7.15 -1.75 9.84
C ILE A 106 8.12 -2.89 9.48
N GLU A 107 8.58 -3.64 10.47
CA GLU A 107 9.47 -4.77 10.26
C GLU A 107 8.82 -5.85 9.38
N THR A 108 7.55 -6.11 9.57
CA THR A 108 6.77 -7.05 8.73
C THR A 108 6.69 -6.55 7.29
N ILE A 109 6.39 -5.26 7.09
CA ILE A 109 6.35 -4.63 5.75
C ILE A 109 7.71 -4.78 5.07
N VAL A 110 8.79 -4.42 5.75
CA VAL A 110 10.16 -4.50 5.20
C VAL A 110 10.50 -5.93 4.79
N ASN A 111 10.16 -6.91 5.60
CA ASN A 111 10.42 -8.31 5.29
C ASN A 111 9.63 -8.80 4.06
N TYR A 112 8.36 -8.43 3.95
CA TYR A 112 7.51 -8.77 2.80
C TYR A 112 8.04 -8.12 1.51
N LEU A 113 8.38 -6.83 1.56
CA LEU A 113 8.90 -6.11 0.42
C LEU A 113 10.28 -6.62 -0.01
N ARG A 114 11.13 -7.06 0.91
CA ARG A 114 12.43 -7.65 0.59
C ARG A 114 12.29 -8.93 -0.23
N VAL A 115 11.35 -9.80 0.16
CA VAL A 115 11.07 -11.03 -0.58
C VAL A 115 10.49 -10.72 -1.97
N LEU A 116 9.55 -9.77 -2.06
CA LEU A 116 9.00 -9.33 -3.34
C LEU A 116 10.09 -8.70 -4.24
N HIS A 117 10.99 -7.92 -3.67
CA HIS A 117 12.11 -7.32 -4.39
C HIS A 117 13.06 -8.39 -4.98
N SER A 118 13.34 -9.46 -4.23
CA SER A 118 14.16 -10.58 -4.74
C SER A 118 13.50 -11.23 -5.95
N LEU A 119 12.17 -11.44 -5.92
CA LEU A 119 11.42 -11.96 -7.06
C LEU A 119 11.48 -10.99 -8.27
N VAL A 120 11.27 -9.70 -8.02
CA VAL A 120 11.33 -8.66 -9.07
C VAL A 120 12.70 -8.64 -9.73
N ASN A 121 13.78 -8.66 -8.95
CA ASN A 121 15.13 -8.63 -9.49
C ASN A 121 15.48 -9.90 -10.27
N ALA A 122 15.06 -11.07 -9.80
CA ALA A 122 15.23 -12.31 -10.55
C ALA A 122 14.53 -12.21 -11.93
N PHE A 123 13.33 -11.65 -11.96
CA PHE A 123 12.60 -11.44 -13.20
C PHE A 123 13.24 -10.35 -14.09
N PHE A 124 13.75 -9.26 -13.52
CA PHE A 124 14.47 -8.23 -14.26
C PHE A 124 15.72 -8.78 -14.94
N ILE A 125 16.51 -9.58 -14.22
CA ILE A 125 17.69 -10.25 -14.78
C ILE A 125 17.27 -11.15 -15.96
N TYR A 126 16.21 -11.92 -15.81
CA TYR A 126 15.67 -12.75 -16.88
C TYR A 126 15.25 -11.94 -18.11
N LYS A 127 14.59 -10.80 -17.89
CA LYS A 127 14.17 -9.87 -18.95
C LYS A 127 15.32 -8.99 -19.49
N LYS A 128 16.55 -9.13 -18.96
CA LYS A 128 17.71 -8.26 -19.26
C LYS A 128 17.45 -6.80 -18.93
N ILE A 129 16.66 -6.53 -17.92
CA ILE A 129 16.43 -5.22 -17.33
C ILE A 129 17.41 -5.04 -16.17
N ALA A 130 17.90 -3.81 -15.93
CA ALA A 130 18.78 -3.55 -14.80
C ALA A 130 18.10 -3.88 -13.46
N ALA A 131 18.82 -4.57 -12.58
CA ALA A 131 18.36 -4.82 -11.22
C ALA A 131 18.19 -3.50 -10.46
N VAL A 132 17.33 -3.52 -9.46
CA VAL A 132 16.96 -2.35 -8.65
C VAL A 132 17.37 -2.59 -7.21
N ASP A 133 17.96 -1.60 -6.57
CA ASP A 133 18.31 -1.68 -5.15
C ASP A 133 17.06 -1.59 -4.26
N PHE A 134 17.11 -2.28 -3.14
CA PHE A 134 16.09 -2.22 -2.11
C PHE A 134 16.56 -1.39 -0.93
N GLU A 135 16.02 -0.19 -0.82
CA GLU A 135 16.34 0.74 0.26
C GLU A 135 15.35 0.58 1.42
N THR A 136 15.74 -0.18 2.43
CA THR A 136 14.95 -0.37 3.67
C THR A 136 14.64 0.95 4.37
N ASP A 137 15.61 1.85 4.41
CA ASP A 137 15.46 3.15 5.08
C ASP A 137 14.41 4.03 4.39
N SER A 138 14.31 3.96 3.07
CA SER A 138 13.27 4.65 2.30
C SER A 138 11.86 4.13 2.64
N VAL A 139 11.71 2.81 2.83
CA VAL A 139 10.43 2.22 3.27
C VAL A 139 10.12 2.64 4.70
N ALA A 140 11.09 2.60 5.60
CA ALA A 140 10.93 3.00 6.99
C ALA A 140 10.58 4.49 7.11
N ALA A 141 11.22 5.35 6.32
CA ALA A 141 10.92 6.79 6.27
C ALA A 141 9.52 7.07 5.75
N SER A 142 9.01 6.24 4.83
CA SER A 142 7.66 6.41 4.26
C SER A 142 6.54 5.87 5.15
N PHE A 143 6.86 4.95 6.09
CA PHE A 143 5.86 4.29 6.90
C PHE A 143 5.14 5.25 7.84
N GLY A 144 3.82 5.29 7.72
CA GLY A 144 2.97 6.11 8.59
C GLY A 144 3.19 7.62 8.46
N ILE A 145 3.82 8.09 7.37
CA ILE A 145 4.09 9.52 7.17
C ILE A 145 2.78 10.34 7.21
N MET A 146 1.73 9.83 6.60
CA MET A 146 0.42 10.49 6.59
C MET A 146 -0.23 10.52 7.99
N GLU A 147 -0.03 9.47 8.79
CA GLU A 147 -0.54 9.42 10.17
C GLU A 147 0.20 10.40 11.08
N LYS A 148 1.53 10.49 10.92
CA LYS A 148 2.36 11.46 11.65
C LYS A 148 1.98 12.90 11.30
N GLU A 149 1.79 13.21 10.02
CA GLU A 149 1.36 14.52 9.55
C GLU A 149 -0.02 14.88 10.10
N ASN A 150 -0.99 13.97 10.04
CA ASN A 150 -2.31 14.18 10.60
C ASN A 150 -2.29 14.39 12.12
N THR A 151 -1.45 13.63 12.84
CA THR A 151 -1.30 13.80 14.29
C THR A 151 -0.67 15.15 14.62
N PHE A 152 0.36 15.55 13.89
CA PHE A 152 0.99 16.85 14.03
C PHE A 152 -0.02 17.99 13.79
N LEU A 153 -0.76 17.95 12.69
CA LEU A 153 -1.77 18.95 12.36
C LEU A 153 -2.88 19.03 13.42
N LYS A 154 -3.36 17.90 13.93
CA LYS A 154 -4.33 17.89 15.03
C LYS A 154 -3.79 18.54 16.29
N THR A 155 -2.53 18.28 16.62
CA THR A 155 -1.87 18.88 17.79
C THR A 155 -1.71 20.38 17.64
N GLU A 156 -1.28 20.85 16.46
CA GLU A 156 -1.16 22.28 16.17
C GLU A 156 -2.53 23.00 16.18
N MET A 157 -3.56 22.39 15.60
CA MET A 157 -4.93 22.94 15.68
C MET A 157 -5.42 23.06 17.12
N GLN A 158 -5.16 22.05 17.95
CA GLN A 158 -5.54 22.08 19.36
C GLN A 158 -4.82 23.20 20.10
N LYS A 159 -3.51 23.34 19.88
CA LYS A 159 -2.70 24.41 20.46
C LYS A 159 -3.20 25.80 20.06
N LEU A 160 -3.48 26.00 18.78
CA LEU A 160 -4.03 27.27 18.29
C LEU A 160 -5.41 27.59 18.91
N LYS A 161 -6.27 26.57 19.10
CA LYS A 161 -7.56 26.75 19.80
C LYS A 161 -7.36 27.20 21.24
N GLU A 162 -6.42 26.61 21.96
CA GLU A 162 -6.10 26.95 23.35
C GLU A 162 -5.51 28.38 23.46
N GLU A 163 -4.59 28.73 22.55
CA GLU A 163 -4.03 30.09 22.49
C GLU A 163 -5.10 31.13 22.19
N LEU A 164 -6.03 30.85 21.27
CA LEU A 164 -7.14 31.71 20.95
C LEU A 164 -8.05 31.92 22.18
N LEU A 165 -8.44 30.83 22.85
CA LEU A 165 -9.29 30.92 24.07
C LEU A 165 -8.62 31.76 25.15
N SER A 166 -7.33 31.49 25.44
CA SER A 166 -6.56 32.26 26.42
C SER A 166 -6.45 33.74 26.06
N SER A 167 -6.30 34.05 24.76
CA SER A 167 -6.20 35.44 24.29
C SER A 167 -7.55 36.18 24.37
N VAL A 168 -8.65 35.47 24.07
CA VAL A 168 -10.02 36.02 24.24
C VAL A 168 -10.31 36.28 25.72
N GLU A 169 -10.04 35.32 26.61
CA GLU A 169 -10.25 35.46 28.05
C GLU A 169 -9.43 36.61 28.67
N SER A 170 -8.21 36.82 28.16
CA SER A 170 -7.34 37.89 28.63
C SER A 170 -7.68 39.29 28.07
N GLY A 171 -8.68 39.40 27.19
CA GLY A 171 -9.08 40.64 26.55
C GLY A 171 -7.99 41.30 25.68
N LYS A 172 -6.97 40.56 25.27
CA LYS A 172 -5.81 41.05 24.50
C LYS A 172 -6.08 41.15 23.01
N LEU A 173 -7.07 40.43 22.48
CA LEU A 173 -7.42 40.47 21.07
C LEU A 173 -8.43 41.54 20.76
N LYS A 174 -8.20 42.27 19.69
CA LYS A 174 -9.23 43.13 19.10
C LYS A 174 -10.32 42.28 18.47
N GLU A 175 -11.53 42.81 18.40
CA GLU A 175 -12.71 42.12 17.84
C GLU A 175 -12.46 41.65 16.38
N SER A 176 -11.69 42.43 15.59
CA SER A 176 -11.25 42.07 14.25
C SER A 176 -10.34 40.85 14.18
N ASP A 177 -9.49 40.64 15.19
CA ASP A 177 -8.56 39.50 15.22
C ASP A 177 -9.31 38.23 15.60
N ILE A 178 -10.28 38.33 16.50
CA ILE A 178 -11.19 37.24 16.87
C ILE A 178 -11.97 36.76 15.65
N GLU A 179 -12.51 37.68 14.85
CA GLU A 179 -13.25 37.34 13.63
C GLU A 179 -12.37 36.67 12.59
N ASN A 180 -11.13 37.14 12.41
CA ASN A 180 -10.15 36.48 11.50
C ASN A 180 -9.85 35.06 11.94
N TYR A 181 -9.63 34.81 13.22
CA TYR A 181 -9.38 33.46 13.73
C TYR A 181 -10.58 32.53 13.58
N ARG A 182 -11.82 33.06 13.77
CA ARG A 182 -13.06 32.30 13.52
C ARG A 182 -13.19 31.91 12.07
N ASN A 183 -12.86 32.79 11.13
CA ASN A 183 -12.91 32.53 9.70
C ASN A 183 -11.87 31.45 9.30
N LEU A 184 -10.66 31.50 9.85
CA LEU A 184 -9.62 30.49 9.61
C LEU A 184 -10.03 29.11 10.15
N LEU A 185 -10.62 29.05 11.33
CA LEU A 185 -11.13 27.80 11.90
C LEU A 185 -12.27 27.23 11.07
N SER A 186 -13.21 28.08 10.63
CA SER A 186 -14.31 27.67 9.76
C SER A 186 -13.80 27.11 8.43
N GLN A 187 -12.81 27.76 7.83
CA GLN A 187 -12.21 27.27 6.59
C GLN A 187 -11.52 25.91 6.80
N ALA A 188 -10.76 25.74 7.87
CA ALA A 188 -10.11 24.47 8.19
C ALA A 188 -11.12 23.33 8.45
N GLU A 189 -12.28 23.65 9.05
CA GLU A 189 -13.36 22.68 9.23
C GLU A 189 -14.02 22.30 7.89
N ILE A 190 -14.22 23.23 6.98
CA ILE A 190 -14.73 22.98 5.62
C ILE A 190 -13.75 22.11 4.84
N ASP A 191 -12.46 22.44 4.88
CA ASP A 191 -11.43 21.67 4.20
C ASP A 191 -11.36 20.22 4.73
N LYS A 192 -11.50 20.05 6.05
CA LYS A 192 -11.58 18.73 6.68
C LYS A 192 -12.78 17.92 6.18
N LEU A 193 -13.98 18.52 6.15
CA LEU A 193 -15.19 17.87 5.65
C LEU A 193 -15.05 17.49 4.18
N SER A 194 -14.48 18.38 3.36
CA SER A 194 -14.21 18.10 1.95
C SER A 194 -13.29 16.89 1.76
N LEU A 195 -12.26 16.75 2.59
CA LEU A 195 -11.36 15.59 2.58
C LEU A 195 -12.05 14.30 3.06
N GLU A 196 -12.93 14.41 4.05
CA GLU A 196 -13.73 13.27 4.52
C GLU A 196 -14.73 12.79 3.45
N ASP A 197 -15.38 13.71 2.73
CA ASP A 197 -16.27 13.42 1.60
C ASP A 197 -15.52 12.77 0.42
N GLN A 198 -14.34 13.30 0.06
CA GLN A 198 -13.51 12.72 -0.97
C GLN A 198 -13.07 11.29 -0.61
N ASN A 199 -12.70 11.05 0.64
CA ASN A 199 -12.36 9.73 1.13
C ASN A 199 -13.56 8.76 1.07
N SER A 200 -14.74 9.24 1.44
CA SER A 200 -15.98 8.46 1.40
C SER A 200 -16.37 8.10 -0.05
N GLU A 201 -16.26 9.05 -0.98
CA GLU A 201 -16.53 8.81 -2.40
C GLU A 201 -15.51 7.84 -3.01
N LEU A 202 -14.23 7.96 -2.67
CA LEU A 202 -13.20 7.00 -3.09
C LEU A 202 -13.50 5.58 -2.57
N GLN A 203 -13.95 5.45 -1.33
CA GLN A 203 -14.37 4.16 -0.76
C GLN A 203 -15.58 3.58 -1.50
N ARG A 204 -16.56 4.43 -1.85
CA ARG A 204 -17.73 4.02 -2.63
C ARG A 204 -17.34 3.54 -4.03
N GLN A 205 -16.45 4.26 -4.71
CA GLN A 205 -15.95 3.86 -6.03
C GLN A 205 -15.18 2.53 -5.97
N ILE A 206 -14.40 2.32 -4.93
CA ILE A 206 -13.71 1.04 -4.68
C ILE A 206 -14.72 -0.09 -4.48
N SER A 207 -15.83 0.14 -3.75
CA SER A 207 -16.88 -0.84 -3.55
C SER A 207 -17.58 -1.20 -4.88
N VAL A 208 -17.97 -0.19 -5.65
CA VAL A 208 -18.60 -0.38 -6.97
C VAL A 208 -17.70 -1.17 -7.93
N LEU A 209 -16.40 -0.85 -7.96
CA LEU A 209 -15.44 -1.58 -8.78
C LEU A 209 -15.26 -3.03 -8.32
N LYS A 210 -15.36 -3.31 -7.03
CA LYS A 210 -15.36 -4.68 -6.50
C LYS A 210 -16.60 -5.45 -6.93
N ASP A 211 -17.78 -4.82 -6.90
CA ASP A 211 -19.06 -5.44 -7.29
C ASP A 211 -19.11 -5.71 -8.80
N ILE A 212 -18.62 -4.79 -9.64
CA ILE A 212 -18.50 -4.99 -11.10
C ILE A 212 -17.54 -6.16 -11.39
N LYS A 213 -16.43 -6.26 -10.66
CA LYS A 213 -15.48 -7.37 -10.83
C LYS A 213 -16.11 -8.72 -10.46
N LEU A 214 -16.94 -8.77 -9.42
CA LEU A 214 -17.67 -9.99 -9.02
C LEU A 214 -18.70 -10.39 -10.07
N SER A 215 -19.51 -9.46 -10.59
CA SER A 215 -20.54 -9.72 -11.60
C SER A 215 -19.99 -10.04 -13.00
N SER A 216 -18.73 -9.72 -13.30
CA SER A 216 -18.07 -10.11 -14.55
C SER A 216 -17.40 -11.49 -14.49
N MET A 217 -17.48 -12.17 -13.34
CA MET A 217 -16.91 -13.50 -13.09
C MET A 217 -17.97 -14.61 -12.98
N GLU A 218 -19.26 -14.25 -13.08
CA GLU A 218 -20.40 -15.16 -13.28
C GLU A 218 -20.69 -15.34 -14.77
#